data_3deb37d90468d5517b125422a6091560
#
_entry.id   3deb37d90468d5517b125422a6091560
#
_cell.length_a   1.000
_cell.length_b   1.000
_cell.length_c   1.000
_cell.angle_alpha   90.00
_cell.angle_beta   90.00
_cell.angle_gamma   90.00
#
_symmetry.space_group_name_H-M   'P 1'
#
loop_
_entity.id
_entity.type
_entity.pdbx_description
1 polymer ?
#
loop_
_entity_poly.entity_id
_entity_poly.type
_entity_poly.pdbx_seq_one_letter_code
_entity_poly.pdbx_strand_id
1 'polypeptide(L)'
;MNINRVTSIYYSPTGTSGKIAEAVAEAFAASMNGGRSFRQISSAAGAPLETDVLDITLGGRRLQVNDSFAVIAAPVYGGRVAPTAAERIRMLKSEGSPCAVVAVYGNRDYDDALIELADLCRECGFLPLAAASFIGEHSYSTEEFPIAQERPDSLDLEKCAMFGSQLAAVCEELQQRLSQAGQDEKSVIMAELKLDIKGNRPYREYKPSPATPQTDINRCVLCGRCIDMCPVGCIEMKTFGNEEGLEEDMAIESDPAICTKCCACVKGCPFGARIFNTPYSEMLHRNCSARKEPQWSMAL
;
A
#
# COMPACT_ATOMS: atom_id res chain seq x y z
N MET A 1 17.66 -13.93 13.23
CA MET A 1 16.85 -13.30 12.16
C MET A 1 17.53 -13.61 10.84
N ASN A 2 16.88 -14.40 9.98
CA ASN A 2 17.43 -14.81 8.68
C ASN A 2 16.72 -13.97 7.60
N ILE A 3 17.48 -13.30 6.74
CA ILE A 3 16.94 -12.48 5.64
C ILE A 3 17.66 -12.87 4.39
N ASN A 4 16.97 -13.62 3.52
CA ASN A 4 17.52 -14.11 2.25
C ASN A 4 17.01 -13.32 1.06
N ARG A 5 15.96 -12.52 1.25
CA ARG A 5 15.31 -11.68 0.23
C ARG A 5 14.62 -10.48 0.85
N VAL A 6 14.18 -9.55 0.02
CA VAL A 6 13.31 -8.45 0.40
C VAL A 6 12.01 -8.59 -0.38
N THR A 7 10.86 -8.55 0.28
CA THR A 7 9.57 -8.71 -0.39
C THR A 7 8.72 -7.46 -0.23
N SER A 8 8.41 -6.79 -1.35
CA SER A 8 7.40 -5.73 -1.39
C SER A 8 6.03 -6.37 -1.40
N ILE A 9 5.22 -6.11 -0.38
CA ILE A 9 3.84 -6.61 -0.26
C ILE A 9 2.91 -5.42 -0.26
N TYR A 10 1.98 -5.34 -1.22
CA TYR A 10 1.12 -4.18 -1.26
C TYR A 10 -0.27 -4.44 -1.84
N TYR A 11 -1.23 -3.65 -1.35
CA TYR A 11 -2.51 -3.42 -1.98
C TYR A 11 -2.49 -2.01 -2.60
N SER A 12 -2.63 -1.90 -3.93
CA SER A 12 -2.36 -0.66 -4.64
C SER A 12 -3.27 -0.44 -5.86
N PRO A 13 -4.58 -0.17 -5.67
CA PRO A 13 -5.54 -0.04 -6.77
C PRO A 13 -5.20 1.03 -7.81
N THR A 14 -4.50 2.10 -7.41
CA THR A 14 -4.07 3.20 -8.28
C THR A 14 -2.55 3.25 -8.49
N GLY A 15 -1.82 2.21 -8.06
CA GLY A 15 -0.37 2.09 -8.27
C GLY A 15 0.52 2.79 -7.23
N THR A 16 0.01 3.74 -6.44
CA THR A 16 0.84 4.59 -5.56
C THR A 16 1.50 3.82 -4.41
N SER A 17 0.77 2.94 -3.72
CA SER A 17 1.32 2.13 -2.61
C SER A 17 2.38 1.15 -3.10
N GLY A 18 2.18 0.55 -4.28
CA GLY A 18 3.15 -0.34 -4.93
C GLY A 18 4.45 0.40 -5.24
N LYS A 19 4.35 1.54 -5.93
CA LYS A 19 5.52 2.37 -6.28
C LYS A 19 6.38 2.74 -5.05
N ILE A 20 5.73 3.07 -3.92
CA ILE A 20 6.43 3.40 -2.68
C ILE A 20 7.05 2.15 -2.05
N ALA A 21 6.31 1.03 -1.96
CA ALA A 21 6.81 -0.20 -1.36
C ALA A 21 8.04 -0.75 -2.10
N GLU A 22 7.99 -0.76 -3.43
CA GLU A 22 9.08 -1.21 -4.28
C GLU A 22 10.32 -0.30 -4.13
N ALA A 23 10.15 1.03 -4.17
CA ALA A 23 11.25 1.97 -3.98
C ALA A 23 11.94 1.82 -2.61
N VAL A 24 11.18 1.58 -1.54
CA VAL A 24 11.73 1.33 -0.20
C VAL A 24 12.47 -0.01 -0.16
N ALA A 25 11.89 -1.06 -0.74
CA ALA A 25 12.49 -2.41 -0.76
C ALA A 25 13.79 -2.43 -1.56
N GLU A 26 13.81 -1.78 -2.72
CA GLU A 26 15.01 -1.65 -3.55
C GLU A 26 16.14 -0.91 -2.82
N ALA A 27 15.83 0.21 -2.16
CA ALA A 27 16.80 0.98 -1.39
C ALA A 27 17.34 0.20 -0.18
N PHE A 28 16.48 -0.53 0.51
CA PHE A 28 16.87 -1.43 1.59
C PHE A 28 17.82 -2.52 1.08
N ALA A 29 17.45 -3.23 0.02
CA ALA A 29 18.27 -4.29 -0.57
C ALA A 29 19.64 -3.75 -1.06
N ALA A 30 19.63 -2.61 -1.73
CA ALA A 30 20.87 -1.96 -2.19
C ALA A 30 21.82 -1.61 -1.03
N SER A 31 21.28 -1.10 0.09
CA SER A 31 22.06 -0.75 1.28
C SER A 31 22.61 -2.01 1.96
N MET A 32 21.79 -3.04 2.17
CA MET A 32 22.22 -4.33 2.72
C MET A 32 23.29 -5.03 1.85
N ASN A 33 23.27 -4.80 0.54
CA ASN A 33 24.30 -5.28 -0.40
C ASN A 33 25.56 -4.40 -0.41
N GLY A 34 25.74 -3.48 0.53
CA GLY A 34 26.89 -2.58 0.62
C GLY A 34 26.95 -1.54 -0.49
N GLY A 35 25.82 -1.12 -1.03
CA GLY A 35 25.70 -0.19 -2.14
C GLY A 35 26.22 -0.73 -3.48
N ARG A 36 26.55 -2.02 -3.56
CA ARG A 36 27.04 -2.68 -4.78
C ARG A 36 25.87 -3.09 -5.68
N SER A 37 26.00 -2.79 -6.96
CA SER A 37 25.00 -3.30 -7.92
C SER A 37 25.18 -4.83 -8.11
N PHE A 38 24.10 -5.51 -8.49
CA PHE A 38 24.07 -6.95 -8.77
C PHE A 38 25.26 -7.45 -9.63
N ARG A 39 25.77 -6.61 -10.53
CA ARG A 39 26.92 -6.93 -11.39
C ARG A 39 28.28 -6.92 -10.67
N GLN A 40 28.39 -6.36 -9.46
CA GLN A 40 29.65 -6.19 -8.73
C GLN A 40 29.88 -7.23 -7.62
N ILE A 41 28.88 -8.09 -7.31
CA ILE A 41 28.88 -9.00 -6.16
C ILE A 41 29.48 -10.39 -6.49
N SER A 42 30.00 -10.60 -7.70
CA SER A 42 30.35 -11.93 -8.22
C SER A 42 31.54 -12.67 -7.60
N SER A 43 32.12 -12.28 -6.48
CA SER A 43 33.34 -12.96 -6.05
C SER A 43 33.68 -13.18 -4.56
N ALA A 44 32.92 -12.71 -3.56
CA ALA A 44 33.46 -12.85 -2.19
C ALA A 44 32.51 -12.86 -0.98
N ALA A 45 31.22 -12.72 -1.08
CA ALA A 45 30.33 -12.80 0.10
C ALA A 45 28.91 -13.14 -0.38
N GLY A 46 28.22 -14.05 0.22
CA GLY A 46 26.83 -14.51 0.01
C GLY A 46 26.06 -13.98 -1.19
N ALA A 47 25.07 -14.70 -1.66
CA ALA A 47 24.21 -14.19 -2.74
C ALA A 47 23.61 -12.83 -2.36
N PRO A 48 23.53 -11.85 -3.30
CA PRO A 48 22.92 -10.57 -3.02
C PRO A 48 21.46 -10.76 -2.63
N LEU A 49 20.96 -9.89 -1.76
CA LEU A 49 19.53 -9.84 -1.45
C LEU A 49 18.77 -9.40 -2.71
N GLU A 50 17.91 -10.29 -3.17
CA GLU A 50 17.00 -10.03 -4.29
C GLU A 50 15.70 -9.42 -3.78
N THR A 51 15.04 -8.63 -4.63
CA THR A 51 13.72 -8.08 -4.34
C THR A 51 12.64 -8.88 -5.05
N ASP A 52 11.62 -9.28 -4.29
CA ASP A 52 10.40 -9.92 -4.81
C ASP A 52 9.21 -8.99 -4.64
N VAL A 53 8.20 -9.17 -5.49
CA VAL A 53 6.94 -8.42 -5.43
C VAL A 53 5.78 -9.37 -5.16
N LEU A 54 4.98 -9.04 -4.17
CA LEU A 54 3.71 -9.68 -3.86
C LEU A 54 2.59 -8.64 -3.94
N ASP A 55 2.07 -8.43 -5.14
CA ASP A 55 0.89 -7.59 -5.36
C ASP A 55 -0.38 -8.37 -4.95
N ILE A 56 -1.05 -7.88 -3.89
CA ILE A 56 -2.31 -8.44 -3.41
C ILE A 56 -3.52 -7.61 -3.86
N THR A 57 -3.38 -6.75 -4.87
CA THR A 57 -4.41 -5.80 -5.30
C THR A 57 -5.61 -6.49 -5.96
N LEU A 58 -5.39 -7.47 -6.83
CA LEU A 58 -6.48 -8.16 -7.54
C LEU A 58 -6.84 -9.52 -6.94
N GLY A 59 -6.06 -10.01 -5.97
CA GLY A 59 -6.33 -11.26 -5.32
C GLY A 59 -5.55 -11.45 -4.03
N GLY A 60 -6.14 -12.12 -3.07
CA GLY A 60 -5.47 -12.57 -1.86
C GLY A 60 -5.35 -14.10 -1.87
N ARG A 61 -4.23 -14.62 -1.41
CA ARG A 61 -4.04 -16.05 -1.18
C ARG A 61 -3.34 -16.28 0.15
N ARG A 62 -3.58 -17.43 0.76
CA ARG A 62 -2.84 -17.82 1.97
C ARG A 62 -1.39 -18.11 1.59
N LEU A 63 -0.47 -17.37 2.15
CA LEU A 63 0.96 -17.47 1.90
C LEU A 63 1.74 -17.39 3.20
N GLN A 64 2.80 -18.19 3.28
CA GLN A 64 3.83 -18.06 4.30
C GLN A 64 4.93 -17.14 3.75
N VAL A 65 5.31 -16.12 4.51
CA VAL A 65 6.39 -15.18 4.19
C VAL A 65 7.44 -15.29 5.28
N ASN A 66 8.43 -16.14 5.05
CA ASN A 66 9.52 -16.37 5.99
C ASN A 66 10.87 -16.06 5.33
N ASP A 67 11.93 -15.93 6.13
CA ASP A 67 13.29 -15.64 5.67
C ASP A 67 13.41 -14.42 4.75
N SER A 68 12.50 -13.45 4.94
CA SER A 68 12.41 -12.24 4.13
C SER A 68 12.35 -11.01 5.03
N PHE A 69 12.88 -9.89 4.56
CA PHE A 69 12.47 -8.58 5.04
C PHE A 69 11.25 -8.14 4.22
N ALA A 70 10.11 -7.87 4.86
CA ALA A 70 8.89 -7.48 4.18
C ALA A 70 8.65 -5.95 4.25
N VAL A 71 8.42 -5.29 3.11
CA VAL A 71 7.88 -3.93 3.05
C VAL A 71 6.40 -4.02 2.75
N ILE A 72 5.56 -3.79 3.75
CA ILE A 72 4.11 -4.00 3.66
C ILE A 72 3.40 -2.66 3.55
N ALA A 73 2.84 -2.35 2.37
CA ALA A 73 2.20 -1.07 2.09
C ALA A 73 0.70 -1.20 1.80
N ALA A 74 -0.08 -0.29 2.37
CA ALA A 74 -1.51 -0.21 2.16
C ALA A 74 -2.01 1.24 2.06
N PRO A 75 -3.03 1.53 1.25
CA PRO A 75 -3.66 2.84 1.19
C PRO A 75 -4.57 3.08 2.39
N VAL A 76 -4.71 4.36 2.72
CA VAL A 76 -5.55 4.83 3.82
C VAL A 76 -6.92 5.24 3.29
N TYR A 77 -7.98 4.55 3.75
CA TYR A 77 -9.37 4.88 3.44
C TYR A 77 -10.10 5.32 4.71
N GLY A 78 -10.57 6.55 4.73
CA GLY A 78 -11.29 7.10 5.88
C GLY A 78 -10.48 7.13 7.20
N GLY A 79 -9.14 7.15 7.12
CA GLY A 79 -8.24 7.13 8.28
C GLY A 79 -7.98 5.75 8.87
N ARG A 80 -8.31 4.69 8.13
CA ARG A 80 -8.09 3.28 8.43
C ARG A 80 -7.32 2.61 7.30
N VAL A 81 -6.72 1.47 7.54
CA VAL A 81 -6.25 0.61 6.45
C VAL A 81 -7.42 0.29 5.53
N ALA A 82 -7.22 0.36 4.21
CA ALA A 82 -8.28 -0.03 3.27
C ALA A 82 -8.83 -1.43 3.63
N PRO A 83 -10.15 -1.62 3.83
CA PRO A 83 -10.70 -2.87 4.34
C PRO A 83 -10.25 -4.11 3.56
N THR A 84 -10.28 -4.03 2.23
CA THR A 84 -9.82 -5.12 1.36
C THR A 84 -8.32 -5.40 1.52
N ALA A 85 -7.50 -4.37 1.76
CA ALA A 85 -6.08 -4.57 2.07
C ALA A 85 -5.92 -5.33 3.39
N ALA A 86 -6.64 -4.92 4.44
CA ALA A 86 -6.60 -5.58 5.74
C ALA A 86 -7.03 -7.06 5.66
N GLU A 87 -8.09 -7.36 4.91
CA GLU A 87 -8.54 -8.75 4.68
C GLU A 87 -7.46 -9.60 3.99
N ARG A 88 -6.80 -9.06 2.96
CA ARG A 88 -5.77 -9.78 2.19
C ARG A 88 -4.47 -9.94 2.96
N ILE A 89 -4.06 -8.94 3.74
CA ILE A 89 -2.90 -9.03 4.62
C ILE A 89 -3.13 -10.12 5.68
N ARG A 90 -4.34 -10.29 6.24
CA ARG A 90 -4.66 -11.37 7.18
C ARG A 90 -4.51 -12.78 6.60
N MET A 91 -4.50 -12.92 5.28
CA MET A 91 -4.23 -14.21 4.63
C MET A 91 -2.73 -14.57 4.64
N LEU A 92 -1.86 -13.62 4.91
CA LEU A 92 -0.42 -13.84 5.04
C LEU A 92 -0.09 -14.36 6.43
N LYS A 93 0.94 -15.18 6.53
CA LYS A 93 1.49 -15.67 7.79
C LYS A 93 3.01 -15.56 7.77
N SER A 94 3.58 -15.27 8.92
CA SER A 94 5.02 -15.24 9.13
C SER A 94 5.40 -15.83 10.48
N GLU A 95 6.62 -16.31 10.59
CA GLU A 95 7.23 -16.81 11.82
C GLU A 95 8.33 -15.86 12.31
N GLY A 96 7.97 -14.56 12.43
CA GLY A 96 8.87 -13.54 12.94
C GLY A 96 9.72 -12.83 11.87
N SER A 97 9.34 -12.90 10.59
CA SER A 97 10.04 -12.10 9.58
C SER A 97 9.95 -10.61 9.89
N PRO A 98 11.08 -9.89 9.87
CA PRO A 98 11.08 -8.45 10.09
C PRO A 98 10.33 -7.73 8.97
N CYS A 99 9.66 -6.63 9.32
CA CYS A 99 8.97 -5.84 8.32
C CYS A 99 9.02 -4.34 8.60
N ALA A 100 8.82 -3.55 7.54
CA ALA A 100 8.42 -2.16 7.59
C ALA A 100 6.95 -2.06 7.17
N VAL A 101 6.15 -1.31 7.91
CA VAL A 101 4.75 -1.04 7.58
C VAL A 101 4.62 0.36 7.02
N VAL A 102 3.92 0.51 5.89
CA VAL A 102 3.83 1.76 5.14
C VAL A 102 2.38 2.11 4.85
N ALA A 103 1.87 3.16 5.49
CA ALA A 103 0.57 3.73 5.18
C ALA A 103 0.69 4.80 4.09
N VAL A 104 -0.04 4.66 2.99
CA VAL A 104 -0.04 5.62 1.88
C VAL A 104 -1.36 6.37 1.84
N TYR A 105 -1.31 7.70 1.98
CA TYR A 105 -2.51 8.53 2.12
C TYR A 105 -2.51 9.73 1.17
N GLY A 106 -3.73 10.18 0.84
CA GLY A 106 -3.96 11.29 -0.10
C GLY A 106 -3.89 12.66 0.55
N ASN A 107 -2.81 13.01 1.23
CA ASN A 107 -2.46 14.33 1.78
C ASN A 107 -3.40 14.89 2.87
N ARG A 108 -4.53 14.23 3.22
CA ARG A 108 -5.38 14.70 4.33
C ARG A 108 -4.76 14.35 5.68
N ASP A 109 -4.84 13.10 6.08
CA ASP A 109 -4.25 12.49 7.26
C ASP A 109 -4.38 10.96 7.14
N TYR A 110 -3.51 10.22 7.82
CA TYR A 110 -3.59 8.76 7.91
C TYR A 110 -4.29 8.27 9.19
N ASP A 111 -4.60 9.18 10.14
CA ASP A 111 -5.29 8.91 11.40
C ASP A 111 -4.77 7.63 12.09
N ASP A 112 -5.59 6.56 12.18
CA ASP A 112 -5.23 5.31 12.86
C ASP A 112 -4.68 4.23 11.90
N ALA A 113 -4.59 4.49 10.59
CA ALA A 113 -4.23 3.47 9.62
C ALA A 113 -2.83 2.88 9.83
N LEU A 114 -1.85 3.68 10.25
CA LEU A 114 -0.48 3.20 10.42
C LEU A 114 -0.34 2.28 11.63
N ILE A 115 -0.97 2.62 12.76
CA ILE A 115 -0.97 1.77 13.95
C ILE A 115 -1.79 0.49 13.72
N GLU A 116 -2.93 0.59 12.99
CA GLU A 116 -3.72 -0.56 12.57
C GLU A 116 -2.91 -1.51 11.67
N LEU A 117 -2.16 -0.98 10.70
CA LEU A 117 -1.33 -1.79 9.82
C LEU A 117 -0.23 -2.52 10.59
N ALA A 118 0.41 -1.84 11.55
CA ALA A 118 1.43 -2.46 12.39
C ALA A 118 0.85 -3.59 13.27
N ASP A 119 -0.32 -3.39 13.86
CA ASP A 119 -1.00 -4.41 14.66
C ASP A 119 -1.42 -5.60 13.80
N LEU A 120 -1.97 -5.35 12.62
CA LEU A 120 -2.33 -6.37 11.65
C LEU A 120 -1.12 -7.23 11.22
N CYS A 121 0.03 -6.60 11.00
CA CYS A 121 1.25 -7.34 10.68
C CYS A 121 1.72 -8.20 11.86
N ARG A 122 1.62 -7.70 13.11
CA ARG A 122 1.91 -8.51 14.31
C ARG A 122 0.96 -9.71 14.44
N GLU A 123 -0.34 -9.52 14.20
CA GLU A 123 -1.34 -10.60 14.19
C GLU A 123 -1.01 -11.68 13.15
N CYS A 124 -0.38 -11.29 12.05
CA CYS A 124 0.08 -12.19 11.00
C CYS A 124 1.43 -12.85 11.30
N GLY A 125 2.06 -12.52 12.44
CA GLY A 125 3.35 -13.09 12.86
C GLY A 125 4.58 -12.37 12.33
N PHE A 126 4.45 -11.22 11.69
CA PHE A 126 5.57 -10.37 11.32
C PHE A 126 6.11 -9.57 12.52
N LEU A 127 7.35 -9.12 12.42
CA LEU A 127 8.02 -8.26 13.39
C LEU A 127 8.20 -6.85 12.79
N PRO A 128 7.32 -5.87 13.06
CA PRO A 128 7.50 -4.51 12.60
C PRO A 128 8.71 -3.84 13.24
N LEU A 129 9.73 -3.51 12.44
CA LEU A 129 10.94 -2.77 12.83
C LEU A 129 10.86 -1.29 12.48
N ALA A 130 9.95 -0.93 11.57
CA ALA A 130 9.71 0.46 11.21
C ALA A 130 8.26 0.67 10.79
N ALA A 131 7.80 1.91 10.96
CA ALA A 131 6.49 2.36 10.51
C ALA A 131 6.64 3.70 9.80
N ALA A 132 6.06 3.83 8.60
CA ALA A 132 6.15 5.02 7.78
C ALA A 132 4.80 5.44 7.21
N SER A 133 4.61 6.75 7.04
CA SER A 133 3.50 7.32 6.29
C SER A 133 4.04 8.10 5.09
N PHE A 134 3.56 7.76 3.90
CA PHE A 134 3.90 8.42 2.65
C PHE A 134 2.67 9.01 1.98
N ILE A 135 2.90 10.00 1.13
CA ILE A 135 1.83 10.66 0.41
C ILE A 135 1.75 10.09 -1.01
N GLY A 136 0.54 9.76 -1.45
CA GLY A 136 0.22 9.46 -2.83
C GLY A 136 -0.85 10.41 -3.35
N GLU A 137 -1.00 10.52 -4.66
CA GLU A 137 -2.12 11.25 -5.23
C GLU A 137 -3.45 10.71 -4.68
N HIS A 138 -4.30 11.60 -4.21
CA HIS A 138 -5.59 11.21 -3.67
C HIS A 138 -6.47 10.58 -4.77
N SER A 139 -7.17 9.49 -4.45
CA SER A 139 -8.04 8.82 -5.43
C SER A 139 -9.12 9.73 -6.01
N TYR A 140 -9.53 10.77 -5.26
CA TYR A 140 -10.53 11.77 -5.68
C TYR A 140 -9.93 13.01 -6.32
N SER A 141 -8.60 13.04 -6.55
CA SER A 141 -7.94 14.11 -7.28
C SER A 141 -8.44 14.16 -8.73
N THR A 142 -8.77 15.35 -9.19
CA THR A 142 -9.18 15.63 -10.58
C THR A 142 -8.35 16.81 -11.10
N GLU A 143 -8.43 17.08 -12.42
CA GLU A 143 -7.78 18.26 -13.00
C GLU A 143 -8.32 19.57 -12.40
N GLU A 144 -9.61 19.62 -12.09
CA GLU A 144 -10.25 20.79 -11.46
C GLU A 144 -9.90 20.92 -9.98
N PHE A 145 -9.81 19.79 -9.27
CA PHE A 145 -9.51 19.74 -7.83
C PHE A 145 -8.30 18.83 -7.58
N PRO A 146 -7.09 19.28 -7.91
CA PRO A 146 -5.88 18.49 -7.69
C PRO A 146 -5.57 18.32 -6.19
N ILE A 147 -5.29 17.07 -5.76
CA ILE A 147 -4.99 16.72 -4.38
C ILE A 147 -3.76 15.83 -4.37
N ALA A 148 -2.59 16.37 -4.00
CA ALA A 148 -1.30 15.70 -4.08
C ALA A 148 -1.07 15.07 -5.46
N GLN A 149 -1.42 15.80 -6.51
CA GLN A 149 -1.34 15.36 -7.90
C GLN A 149 0.07 14.87 -8.23
N GLU A 150 0.17 13.80 -9.01
CA GLU A 150 1.42 13.16 -9.47
C GLU A 150 2.31 12.58 -8.35
N ARG A 151 1.88 12.61 -7.09
CA ARG A 151 2.64 11.97 -6.02
C ARG A 151 2.39 10.45 -5.97
N PRO A 152 3.45 9.66 -5.64
CA PRO A 152 4.80 10.04 -5.24
C PRO A 152 5.63 10.58 -6.40
N ASP A 153 6.19 11.79 -6.22
CA ASP A 153 7.12 12.44 -7.14
C ASP A 153 8.59 12.06 -6.86
N SER A 154 9.55 12.70 -7.52
CA SER A 154 10.98 12.42 -7.33
C SER A 154 11.45 12.67 -5.89
N LEU A 155 10.94 13.72 -5.23
CA LEU A 155 11.29 14.03 -3.84
C LEU A 155 10.74 12.96 -2.88
N ASP A 156 9.55 12.43 -3.15
CA ASP A 156 9.01 11.32 -2.38
C ASP A 156 9.83 10.04 -2.55
N LEU A 157 10.30 9.78 -3.77
CA LEU A 157 11.16 8.62 -4.07
C LEU A 157 12.55 8.76 -3.41
N GLU A 158 13.10 9.97 -3.34
CA GLU A 158 14.30 10.25 -2.55
C GLU A 158 14.06 9.94 -1.05
N LYS A 159 12.89 10.28 -0.51
CA LYS A 159 12.51 9.92 0.88
C LYS A 159 12.32 8.41 1.05
N CYS A 160 11.79 7.70 0.04
CA CYS A 160 11.76 6.23 0.05
C CYS A 160 13.17 5.64 0.13
N ALA A 161 14.12 6.19 -0.65
CA ALA A 161 15.50 5.75 -0.64
C ALA A 161 16.18 6.01 0.72
N MET A 162 15.96 7.18 1.31
CA MET A 162 16.47 7.50 2.66
C MET A 162 15.90 6.55 3.71
N PHE A 163 14.59 6.33 3.70
CA PHE A 163 13.92 5.42 4.64
C PHE A 163 14.44 3.99 4.50
N GLY A 164 14.56 3.47 3.27
CA GLY A 164 15.09 2.12 3.00
C GLY A 164 16.54 1.96 3.48
N SER A 165 17.38 2.95 3.29
CA SER A 165 18.77 2.93 3.76
C SER A 165 18.89 2.96 5.28
N GLN A 166 18.09 3.80 5.96
CA GLN A 166 18.05 3.84 7.43
C GLN A 166 17.54 2.52 8.01
N LEU A 167 16.54 1.94 7.36
CA LEU A 167 15.98 0.65 7.74
C LEU A 167 17.00 -0.50 7.64
N ALA A 168 17.86 -0.47 6.62
CA ALA A 168 18.98 -1.42 6.49
C ALA A 168 19.94 -1.31 7.67
N ALA A 169 20.32 -0.09 8.06
CA ALA A 169 21.22 0.15 9.20
C ALA A 169 20.60 -0.38 10.51
N VAL A 170 19.32 -0.12 10.76
CA VAL A 170 18.59 -0.65 11.93
C VAL A 170 18.58 -2.18 11.92
N CYS A 171 18.36 -2.79 10.75
CA CYS A 171 18.33 -4.23 10.60
C CYS A 171 19.71 -4.86 10.87
N GLU A 172 20.79 -4.27 10.38
CA GLU A 172 22.17 -4.71 10.62
C GLU A 172 22.54 -4.59 12.10
N GLU A 173 22.21 -3.47 12.74
CA GLU A 173 22.45 -3.27 14.17
C GLU A 173 21.72 -4.33 15.00
N LEU A 174 20.43 -4.58 14.72
CA LEU A 174 19.66 -5.61 15.40
C LEU A 174 20.25 -7.01 15.20
N GLN A 175 20.65 -7.35 13.97
CA GLN A 175 21.29 -8.62 13.67
C GLN A 175 22.62 -8.78 14.46
N GLN A 176 23.43 -7.73 14.54
CA GLN A 176 24.67 -7.73 15.30
C GLN A 176 24.40 -7.94 16.79
N ARG A 177 23.48 -7.19 17.40
CA ARG A 177 23.09 -7.35 18.81
C ARG A 177 22.61 -8.78 19.11
N LEU A 178 21.72 -9.31 18.26
CA LEU A 178 21.20 -10.66 18.43
C LEU A 178 22.27 -11.76 18.23
N SER A 179 23.27 -11.53 17.39
CA SER A 179 24.36 -12.51 17.17
C SER A 179 25.31 -12.63 18.36
N GLN A 180 25.48 -11.54 19.12
CA GLN A 180 26.37 -11.46 20.29
C GLN A 180 25.66 -11.86 21.60
N ALA A 181 24.35 -11.85 21.64
CA ALA A 181 23.53 -12.07 22.82
C ALA A 181 23.28 -13.55 23.13
N GLY A 182 23.25 -13.90 24.41
CA GLY A 182 22.74 -15.18 24.91
C GLY A 182 21.22 -15.31 24.76
N GLN A 183 20.65 -16.49 25.03
CA GLN A 183 19.23 -16.74 24.79
C GLN A 183 18.31 -15.81 25.61
N ASP A 184 18.62 -15.58 26.88
CA ASP A 184 17.83 -14.70 27.77
C ASP A 184 17.93 -13.24 27.32
N GLU A 185 19.12 -12.81 26.92
CA GLU A 185 19.39 -11.45 26.43
C GLU A 185 18.69 -11.16 25.11
N LYS A 186 18.59 -12.14 24.20
CA LYS A 186 17.79 -12.03 22.96
C LYS A 186 16.33 -11.70 23.27
N SER A 187 15.75 -12.33 24.27
CA SER A 187 14.38 -12.05 24.70
C SER A 187 14.20 -10.62 25.18
N VAL A 188 15.19 -10.09 25.91
CA VAL A 188 15.21 -8.70 26.36
C VAL A 188 15.32 -7.73 25.17
N ILE A 189 16.27 -7.96 24.26
CA ILE A 189 16.44 -7.15 23.04
C ILE A 189 15.13 -7.08 22.24
N MET A 190 14.46 -8.21 22.04
CA MET A 190 13.20 -8.26 21.30
C MET A 190 12.06 -7.54 22.02
N ALA A 191 12.05 -7.53 23.36
CA ALA A 191 11.05 -6.80 24.16
C ALA A 191 11.29 -5.28 24.18
N GLU A 192 12.51 -4.83 23.95
CA GLU A 192 12.88 -3.42 23.81
C GLU A 192 12.44 -2.78 22.51
N LEU A 193 12.20 -3.58 21.45
CA LEU A 193 11.77 -3.08 20.15
C LEU A 193 10.40 -2.41 20.26
N LYS A 194 10.37 -1.09 20.23
CA LYS A 194 9.15 -0.29 20.33
C LYS A 194 9.09 0.70 19.17
N LEU A 195 7.94 0.77 18.52
CA LEU A 195 7.63 1.77 17.52
C LEU A 195 6.72 2.82 18.11
N ASP A 196 7.11 4.07 18.02
CA ASP A 196 6.24 5.20 18.28
C ASP A 196 5.41 5.48 17.03
N ILE A 197 4.14 5.09 17.05
CA ILE A 197 3.22 5.18 15.92
C ILE A 197 2.01 6.00 16.32
N LYS A 198 1.78 7.09 15.57
CA LYS A 198 0.55 7.87 15.69
C LYS A 198 -0.67 6.99 15.44
N GLY A 199 -1.68 7.15 16.27
CA GLY A 199 -2.99 6.50 16.16
C GLY A 199 -3.58 6.13 17.50
N ASN A 200 -4.83 5.73 17.52
CA ASN A 200 -5.58 5.38 18.70
C ASN A 200 -5.97 3.90 18.71
N ARG A 201 -6.13 3.34 19.91
CA ARG A 201 -6.79 2.06 20.15
C ARG A 201 -7.90 2.28 21.20
N PRO A 202 -9.18 2.00 20.92
CA PRO A 202 -9.70 1.43 19.66
C PRO A 202 -9.56 2.40 18.47
N TYR A 203 -9.41 1.83 17.27
CA TYR A 203 -9.34 2.62 16.05
C TYR A 203 -10.65 3.34 15.77
N ARG A 204 -10.56 4.46 15.03
CA ARG A 204 -11.75 5.18 14.58
C ARG A 204 -12.67 4.27 13.76
N GLU A 205 -13.96 4.58 13.80
CA GLU A 205 -14.95 3.88 12.98
C GLU A 205 -14.73 4.17 11.49
N TYR A 206 -14.73 3.12 10.68
CA TYR A 206 -14.72 3.25 9.21
C TYR A 206 -16.12 3.59 8.70
N LYS A 207 -16.25 4.72 8.01
CA LYS A 207 -17.51 5.18 7.41
C LYS A 207 -17.35 5.27 5.89
N PRO A 208 -17.82 4.29 5.13
CA PRO A 208 -17.73 4.32 3.68
C PRO A 208 -18.64 5.41 3.10
N SER A 209 -18.20 6.06 2.02
CA SER A 209 -19.05 6.95 1.24
C SER A 209 -20.16 6.14 0.54
N PRO A 210 -21.39 6.61 0.45
CA PRO A 210 -22.45 5.93 -0.32
C PRO A 210 -22.27 6.09 -1.84
N ALA A 211 -21.52 7.11 -2.30
CA ALA A 211 -21.30 7.36 -3.72
C ALA A 211 -20.38 6.32 -4.36
N THR A 212 -20.60 6.00 -5.63
CA THR A 212 -19.76 5.12 -6.46
C THR A 212 -19.41 5.78 -7.78
N PRO A 213 -18.30 5.37 -8.44
CA PRO A 213 -18.02 5.77 -9.80
C PRO A 213 -19.16 5.36 -10.75
N GLN A 214 -19.53 6.29 -11.61
CA GLN A 214 -20.55 6.12 -12.65
C GLN A 214 -19.90 6.00 -14.04
N THR A 215 -20.67 5.54 -15.02
CA THR A 215 -20.24 5.45 -16.42
C THR A 215 -20.88 6.55 -17.25
N ASP A 216 -20.05 7.34 -17.93
CA ASP A 216 -20.50 8.19 -19.02
C ASP A 216 -20.67 7.31 -20.27
N ILE A 217 -21.91 7.04 -20.64
CA ILE A 217 -22.27 6.16 -21.77
C ILE A 217 -21.80 6.71 -23.11
N ASN A 218 -21.65 8.04 -23.23
CA ASN A 218 -21.20 8.68 -24.46
C ASN A 218 -19.69 8.50 -24.71
N ARG A 219 -18.94 8.21 -23.65
CA ARG A 219 -17.50 7.96 -23.69
C ARG A 219 -17.14 6.49 -23.60
N CYS A 220 -18.04 5.67 -23.07
CA CYS A 220 -17.77 4.27 -22.81
C CYS A 220 -17.83 3.45 -24.09
N VAL A 221 -16.72 2.79 -24.43
CA VAL A 221 -16.61 1.87 -25.57
C VAL A 221 -16.76 0.40 -25.16
N LEU A 222 -17.25 0.13 -23.97
CA LEU A 222 -17.51 -1.22 -23.43
C LEU A 222 -16.28 -2.16 -23.43
N CYS A 223 -15.06 -1.62 -23.32
CA CYS A 223 -13.82 -2.41 -23.42
C CYS A 223 -13.57 -3.36 -22.23
N GLY A 224 -14.35 -3.30 -21.16
CA GLY A 224 -14.24 -4.19 -19.98
C GLY A 224 -13.07 -3.89 -19.02
N ARG A 225 -12.11 -3.03 -19.38
CA ARG A 225 -10.89 -2.80 -18.56
C ARG A 225 -11.17 -2.42 -17.10
N CYS A 226 -12.23 -1.66 -16.85
CA CYS A 226 -12.64 -1.28 -15.49
C CYS A 226 -13.16 -2.48 -14.68
N ILE A 227 -13.68 -3.52 -15.33
CA ILE A 227 -14.10 -4.78 -14.70
C ILE A 227 -12.85 -5.53 -14.24
N ASP A 228 -11.87 -5.73 -15.13
CA ASP A 228 -10.65 -6.50 -14.85
C ASP A 228 -9.80 -5.88 -13.75
N MET A 229 -9.76 -4.55 -13.67
CA MET A 229 -8.97 -3.84 -12.66
C MET A 229 -9.68 -3.61 -11.33
N CYS A 230 -10.95 -4.03 -11.20
CA CYS A 230 -11.71 -3.83 -9.98
C CYS A 230 -11.25 -4.81 -8.88
N PRO A 231 -10.61 -4.32 -7.79
CA PRO A 231 -10.04 -5.22 -6.78
C PRO A 231 -11.08 -6.01 -5.99
N VAL A 232 -12.35 -5.62 -6.05
CA VAL A 232 -13.45 -6.27 -5.33
C VAL A 232 -14.50 -6.86 -6.28
N GLY A 233 -14.29 -6.78 -7.60
CA GLY A 233 -15.20 -7.37 -8.59
C GLY A 233 -16.62 -6.78 -8.57
N CYS A 234 -16.75 -5.49 -8.21
CA CYS A 234 -18.07 -4.86 -8.11
C CYS A 234 -18.54 -4.19 -9.41
N ILE A 235 -17.84 -4.41 -10.51
CA ILE A 235 -18.17 -3.79 -11.81
C ILE A 235 -18.54 -4.89 -12.78
N GLU A 236 -19.66 -4.71 -13.43
CA GLU A 236 -20.16 -5.66 -14.43
C GLU A 236 -20.72 -4.94 -15.67
N MET A 237 -20.81 -5.68 -16.76
CA MET A 237 -21.50 -5.26 -17.97
C MET A 237 -22.91 -5.80 -17.91
N LYS A 238 -23.90 -4.90 -17.94
CA LYS A 238 -25.33 -5.25 -17.93
C LYS A 238 -25.96 -4.98 -19.27
N THR A 239 -26.83 -5.87 -19.66
CA THR A 239 -27.68 -5.72 -20.85
C THR A 239 -29.06 -5.24 -20.40
N PHE A 240 -29.57 -4.22 -21.05
CA PHE A 240 -30.89 -3.65 -20.83
C PHE A 240 -31.70 -3.88 -22.09
N GLY A 241 -32.75 -4.69 -22.01
CA GLY A 241 -33.73 -4.81 -23.09
C GLY A 241 -34.67 -3.60 -23.07
N ASN A 242 -35.02 -3.05 -24.24
CA ASN A 242 -36.15 -2.15 -24.34
C ASN A 242 -37.47 -2.96 -24.28
N GLU A 243 -38.56 -2.32 -23.87
CA GLU A 243 -39.88 -2.97 -23.74
C GLU A 243 -40.37 -3.59 -25.06
N GLU A 244 -39.79 -3.23 -26.19
CA GLU A 244 -40.14 -3.71 -27.54
C GLU A 244 -39.24 -4.88 -28.01
N GLY A 245 -38.18 -5.24 -27.25
CA GLY A 245 -37.32 -6.41 -27.51
C GLY A 245 -36.49 -6.33 -28.80
N LEU A 246 -36.29 -5.14 -29.35
CA LEU A 246 -35.65 -4.92 -30.67
C LEU A 246 -34.18 -4.44 -30.58
N GLU A 247 -33.75 -3.86 -29.46
CA GLU A 247 -32.38 -3.46 -29.22
C GLU A 247 -31.96 -3.75 -27.78
N GLU A 248 -30.80 -4.37 -27.60
CA GLU A 248 -30.18 -4.58 -26.30
C GLU A 248 -29.08 -3.51 -26.09
N ASP A 249 -29.35 -2.56 -25.20
CA ASP A 249 -28.33 -1.61 -24.75
C ASP A 249 -27.44 -2.25 -23.68
N MET A 250 -26.15 -2.03 -23.75
CA MET A 250 -25.20 -2.48 -22.76
C MET A 250 -24.62 -1.29 -21.99
N ALA A 251 -24.44 -1.44 -20.69
CA ALA A 251 -23.77 -0.47 -19.85
C ALA A 251 -22.85 -1.13 -18.82
N ILE A 252 -21.81 -0.39 -18.42
CA ILE A 252 -20.92 -0.78 -17.32
C ILE A 252 -21.45 -0.17 -16.03
N GLU A 253 -21.78 -1.01 -15.06
CA GLU A 253 -22.31 -0.58 -13.76
C GLU A 253 -21.42 -1.02 -12.59
N SER A 254 -21.53 -0.30 -11.48
CA SER A 254 -20.86 -0.65 -10.23
C SER A 254 -21.88 -0.93 -9.14
N ASP A 255 -21.71 -2.04 -8.41
CA ASP A 255 -22.48 -2.32 -7.22
C ASP A 255 -22.02 -1.40 -6.06
N PRO A 256 -22.89 -0.49 -5.57
CA PRO A 256 -22.54 0.44 -4.49
C PRO A 256 -22.31 -0.25 -3.15
N ALA A 257 -22.87 -1.42 -2.92
CA ALA A 257 -22.72 -2.16 -1.67
C ALA A 257 -21.34 -2.80 -1.54
N ILE A 258 -20.71 -3.18 -2.67
CA ILE A 258 -19.40 -3.85 -2.72
C ILE A 258 -18.28 -2.85 -2.99
N CYS A 259 -18.56 -1.78 -3.74
CA CYS A 259 -17.54 -0.81 -4.17
C CYS A 259 -16.80 -0.17 -3.01
N THR A 260 -15.46 -0.24 -3.00
CA THR A 260 -14.58 0.36 -1.99
C THR A 260 -14.17 1.80 -2.30
N LYS A 261 -14.62 2.37 -3.40
CA LYS A 261 -14.35 3.74 -3.87
C LYS A 261 -12.85 4.01 -4.08
N CYS A 262 -12.09 2.99 -4.42
CA CYS A 262 -10.64 3.06 -4.65
C CYS A 262 -10.27 3.87 -5.90
N CYS A 263 -11.23 4.11 -6.80
CA CYS A 263 -11.06 4.84 -8.07
C CYS A 263 -10.07 4.20 -9.06
N ALA A 264 -9.70 2.92 -8.91
CA ALA A 264 -8.90 2.22 -9.93
C ALA A 264 -9.55 2.34 -11.31
N CYS A 265 -10.85 2.04 -11.40
CA CYS A 265 -11.63 2.13 -12.64
C CYS A 265 -11.71 3.56 -13.23
N VAL A 266 -11.63 4.59 -12.38
CA VAL A 266 -11.64 6.00 -12.81
C VAL A 266 -10.28 6.38 -13.40
N LYS A 267 -9.21 6.17 -12.62
CA LYS A 267 -7.83 6.51 -13.02
C LYS A 267 -7.32 5.65 -14.19
N GLY A 268 -7.78 4.41 -14.29
CA GLY A 268 -7.36 3.46 -15.33
C GLY A 268 -8.22 3.45 -16.58
N CYS A 269 -9.29 4.25 -16.68
CA CYS A 269 -10.12 4.31 -17.88
C CYS A 269 -9.45 5.16 -18.97
N PRO A 270 -9.00 4.57 -20.09
CA PRO A 270 -8.28 5.32 -21.14
C PRO A 270 -9.18 6.30 -21.89
N PHE A 271 -10.50 6.17 -21.77
CA PHE A 271 -11.49 7.02 -22.42
C PHE A 271 -12.08 8.08 -21.48
N GLY A 272 -11.67 8.09 -20.20
CA GLY A 272 -12.26 8.97 -19.18
C GLY A 272 -13.77 8.74 -18.98
N ALA A 273 -14.26 7.54 -19.32
CA ALA A 273 -15.69 7.21 -19.25
C ALA A 273 -16.14 6.82 -17.83
N ARG A 274 -15.20 6.46 -16.94
CA ARG A 274 -15.53 6.20 -15.53
C ARG A 274 -15.33 7.47 -14.73
N ILE A 275 -16.39 7.99 -14.13
CA ILE A 275 -16.43 9.29 -13.46
C ILE A 275 -16.82 9.09 -12.01
N PHE A 276 -16.14 9.78 -11.09
CA PHE A 276 -16.50 9.79 -9.68
C PHE A 276 -16.72 11.23 -9.20
N ASN A 277 -17.92 11.72 -9.39
CA ASN A 277 -18.32 13.02 -8.88
C ASN A 277 -18.67 12.92 -7.41
N THR A 278 -17.89 13.58 -6.58
CA THR A 278 -18.11 13.62 -5.14
C THR A 278 -17.82 15.03 -4.58
N PRO A 279 -18.62 15.53 -3.65
CA PRO A 279 -18.36 16.84 -3.03
C PRO A 279 -17.08 16.84 -2.19
N TYR A 280 -16.53 15.67 -1.91
CA TYR A 280 -15.27 15.55 -1.16
C TYR A 280 -14.05 16.05 -1.96
N SER A 281 -14.06 16.00 -3.30
CA SER A 281 -12.92 16.45 -4.12
C SER A 281 -12.61 17.93 -3.87
N GLU A 282 -13.59 18.81 -3.99
CA GLU A 282 -13.44 20.24 -3.72
C GLU A 282 -13.05 20.51 -2.27
N MET A 283 -13.74 19.89 -1.31
CA MET A 283 -13.44 20.05 0.11
C MET A 283 -12.00 19.63 0.47
N LEU A 284 -11.54 18.50 -0.06
CA LEU A 284 -10.19 17.99 0.18
C LEU A 284 -9.14 18.87 -0.51
N HIS A 285 -9.41 19.33 -1.74
CA HIS A 285 -8.54 20.26 -2.44
C HIS A 285 -8.34 21.55 -1.60
N ARG A 286 -9.41 22.17 -1.10
CA ARG A 286 -9.33 23.38 -0.27
C ARG A 286 -8.56 23.16 1.04
N ASN A 287 -8.74 22.02 1.69
CA ASN A 287 -8.23 21.79 3.05
C ASN A 287 -6.90 21.02 3.08
N CYS A 288 -6.50 20.37 1.98
CA CYS A 288 -5.36 19.48 1.93
C CYS A 288 -4.40 19.79 0.77
N SER A 289 -4.36 21.05 0.29
CA SER A 289 -3.48 21.49 -0.81
C SER A 289 -2.03 21.66 -0.39
N ALA A 290 -1.76 22.00 0.87
CA ALA A 290 -0.39 22.17 1.37
C ALA A 290 0.37 20.84 1.30
N ARG A 291 1.59 20.88 0.71
CA ARG A 291 2.45 19.70 0.65
C ARG A 291 2.79 19.20 2.04
N LYS A 292 2.52 17.92 2.30
CA LYS A 292 2.98 17.20 3.48
C LYS A 292 4.18 16.34 3.12
N GLU A 293 5.03 16.09 4.09
CA GLU A 293 6.22 15.27 3.93
C GLU A 293 6.01 13.88 4.55
N PRO A 294 6.65 12.84 3.98
CA PRO A 294 6.70 11.52 4.58
C PRO A 294 7.29 11.55 5.99
N GLN A 295 6.78 10.68 6.87
CA GLN A 295 7.23 10.56 8.25
C GLN A 295 7.45 9.09 8.58
N TRP A 296 8.44 8.78 9.42
CA TRP A 296 8.67 7.42 9.87
C TRP A 296 9.28 7.34 11.27
N SER A 297 9.12 6.18 11.89
CA SER A 297 9.70 5.78 13.16
C SER A 297 10.39 4.42 13.01
N MET A 298 11.48 4.23 13.73
CA MET A 298 12.26 2.99 13.80
C MET A 298 12.17 2.39 15.21
N ALA A 299 12.34 1.08 15.33
CA ALA A 299 12.18 0.35 16.59
C ALA A 299 13.43 0.37 17.51
N LEU A 300 14.54 0.90 17.04
CA LEU A 300 15.81 1.04 17.79
C LEU A 300 16.11 2.50 18.06
#